data_9b0b100206cdf08cb83fe9cd8c71e19f
#
_entry.id   9b0b100206cdf08cb83fe9cd8c71e19f
#
_cell.length_a   1.000
_cell.length_b   1.000
_cell.length_c   1.000
_cell.angle_alpha   90.00
_cell.angle_beta   90.00
_cell.angle_gamma   90.00
#
_symmetry.space_group_name_H-M   'P 1'
#
loop_
_entity.id
_entity.type
_entity.pdbx_description
1 polymer ?
#
loop_
_entity_poly.entity_id
_entity_poly.type
_entity_poly.pdbx_seq_one_letter_code
_entity_poly.pdbx_strand_id
1 'polypeptide(L)'
;AEFDEIYVRLKAVFESLTIKELLSLGGEILLTLASIECTKVEKISVASVYDSSGARLYDSDNAALYVPVATGGVYRCYFTADDGEKAIINQFAAGDMAQCRQFNIKAGVYENVANRYYWRYVLSVGENYIDLSVDDCEEGSDIPQAGDKIIQLGNKTDPARQNAILLSAYGLTAPTIQMLQGIDSYTLEGKAVKEEGFDQETQQFYSNNYGRSYTGSR
;
A
#
# COMPACT_ATOMS: atom_id res chain seq x y z
N ALA A 1 -33.04 2.79 -15.25
CA ALA A 1 -33.62 4.03 -14.73
C ALA A 1 -32.49 5.05 -14.64
N GLU A 2 -32.67 6.24 -15.20
CA GLU A 2 -31.80 7.39 -15.01
C GLU A 2 -32.39 8.26 -13.90
N PHE A 3 -31.56 8.71 -12.99
CA PHE A 3 -31.93 9.62 -11.92
C PHE A 3 -30.95 10.80 -11.96
N ASP A 4 -31.47 12.00 -11.86
CA ASP A 4 -30.62 13.20 -11.77
C ASP A 4 -29.98 13.31 -10.38
N GLU A 5 -30.72 12.93 -9.32
CA GLU A 5 -30.25 12.93 -7.95
C GLU A 5 -30.89 11.80 -7.14
N ILE A 6 -30.13 11.24 -6.17
CA ILE A 6 -30.61 10.23 -5.22
C ILE A 6 -30.31 10.70 -3.80
N TYR A 7 -31.36 10.93 -2.98
CA TYR A 7 -31.23 11.28 -1.57
C TYR A 7 -31.56 10.07 -0.69
N VAL A 8 -30.57 9.59 0.07
CA VAL A 8 -30.73 8.48 1.01
C VAL A 8 -30.59 9.00 2.44
N ARG A 9 -31.69 8.91 3.22
CA ARG A 9 -31.71 9.43 4.60
C ARG A 9 -31.01 8.56 5.63
N LEU A 10 -30.93 7.23 5.40
CA LEU A 10 -30.36 6.31 6.38
C LEU A 10 -29.17 5.53 5.80
N LYS A 11 -29.39 4.64 4.82
CA LYS A 11 -28.35 3.78 4.25
C LYS A 11 -28.74 3.36 2.83
N ALA A 12 -27.78 3.39 1.93
CA ALA A 12 -27.82 2.73 0.64
C ALA A 12 -26.74 1.65 0.60
N VAL A 13 -27.06 0.49 0.02
CA VAL A 13 -26.10 -0.60 -0.21
C VAL A 13 -26.08 -0.85 -1.71
N PHE A 14 -24.90 -0.79 -2.30
CA PHE A 14 -24.67 -1.07 -3.72
C PHE A 14 -23.71 -2.25 -3.81
N GLU A 15 -24.00 -3.23 -4.66
CA GLU A 15 -23.07 -4.32 -4.98
C GLU A 15 -21.89 -3.80 -5.81
N SER A 16 -22.16 -2.86 -6.71
CA SER A 16 -21.11 -2.11 -7.41
C SER A 16 -21.55 -0.66 -7.63
N LEU A 17 -20.59 0.28 -7.52
CA LEU A 17 -20.81 1.69 -7.76
C LEU A 17 -19.72 2.25 -8.66
N THR A 18 -20.05 2.69 -9.86
CA THR A 18 -19.14 3.44 -10.73
C THR A 18 -19.37 4.93 -10.54
N ILE A 19 -18.39 5.60 -9.98
CA ILE A 19 -18.43 7.04 -9.72
C ILE A 19 -17.60 7.74 -10.81
N LYS A 20 -18.27 8.56 -11.63
CA LYS A 20 -17.58 9.37 -12.65
C LYS A 20 -16.93 10.62 -12.05
N GLU A 21 -17.50 11.11 -10.97
CA GLU A 21 -17.00 12.28 -10.24
C GLU A 21 -17.09 12.01 -8.73
N LEU A 22 -15.98 12.24 -8.03
CA LEU A 22 -15.93 12.08 -6.58
C LEU A 22 -15.76 13.45 -5.95
N LEU A 23 -16.84 13.97 -5.37
CA LEU A 23 -16.89 15.34 -4.82
C LEU A 23 -16.32 15.44 -3.39
N SER A 24 -16.13 14.32 -2.68
CA SER A 24 -15.65 14.34 -1.30
C SER A 24 -14.80 13.16 -0.96
N LEU A 25 -13.48 13.37 -0.83
CA LEU A 25 -12.51 12.49 -0.18
C LEU A 25 -11.90 13.27 0.99
N GLY A 26 -12.01 12.74 2.21
CA GLY A 26 -11.35 13.33 3.36
C GLY A 26 -9.92 12.81 3.54
N GLY A 27 -8.95 13.69 3.82
CA GLY A 27 -7.62 13.31 4.24
C GLY A 27 -6.56 13.28 3.14
N GLU A 28 -5.90 12.15 2.99
CA GLU A 28 -4.79 11.94 2.07
C GLU A 28 -5.09 10.83 1.07
N ILE A 29 -4.60 10.97 -0.15
CA ILE A 29 -4.65 9.97 -1.19
C ILE A 29 -3.22 9.70 -1.66
N LEU A 30 -2.81 8.43 -1.63
CA LEU A 30 -1.58 7.94 -2.21
C LEU A 30 -1.88 7.19 -3.51
N LEU A 31 -1.31 7.67 -4.61
CA LEU A 31 -1.33 6.98 -5.89
C LEU A 31 -0.01 6.23 -6.05
N THR A 32 -0.10 4.91 -6.14
CA THR A 32 1.05 4.01 -6.22
C THR A 32 0.81 2.91 -7.26
N LEU A 33 1.82 2.07 -7.52
CA LEU A 33 1.76 1.04 -8.57
C LEU A 33 0.85 -0.13 -8.23
N ALA A 34 0.70 -0.48 -6.95
CA ALA A 34 -0.06 -1.66 -6.54
C ALA A 34 -0.85 -1.39 -5.25
N SER A 35 -2.04 -1.98 -5.18
CA SER A 35 -2.86 -2.03 -3.97
C SER A 35 -3.67 -3.31 -3.92
N ILE A 36 -3.89 -3.83 -2.71
CA ILE A 36 -4.76 -4.98 -2.44
C ILE A 36 -5.56 -4.73 -1.16
N GLU A 37 -6.69 -5.41 -1.03
CA GLU A 37 -7.39 -5.57 0.24
C GLU A 37 -7.12 -6.97 0.79
N CYS A 38 -6.53 -7.04 1.98
CA CYS A 38 -6.16 -8.29 2.61
C CYS A 38 -7.42 -9.01 3.12
N THR A 39 -7.66 -10.22 2.64
CA THR A 39 -8.82 -11.03 3.08
C THR A 39 -8.48 -12.00 4.20
N LYS A 40 -7.20 -12.42 4.31
CA LYS A 40 -6.71 -13.37 5.29
C LYS A 40 -5.23 -13.15 5.54
N VAL A 41 -4.79 -13.34 6.78
CA VAL A 41 -3.35 -13.33 7.14
C VAL A 41 -2.97 -14.65 7.79
N GLU A 42 -1.82 -15.18 7.38
CA GLU A 42 -1.20 -16.35 8.01
C GLU A 42 0.26 -16.01 8.36
N LYS A 43 0.70 -16.36 9.57
CA LYS A 43 2.13 -16.29 9.92
C LYS A 43 2.81 -17.59 9.48
N ILE A 44 3.79 -17.46 8.58
CA ILE A 44 4.55 -18.58 8.03
C ILE A 44 6.01 -18.43 8.47
N SER A 45 6.53 -19.46 9.17
CA SER A 45 7.92 -19.46 9.65
C SER A 45 8.83 -20.33 8.77
N VAL A 46 8.24 -21.15 7.91
CA VAL A 46 8.96 -22.04 6.98
C VAL A 46 8.27 -22.05 5.62
N ALA A 47 9.02 -22.20 4.56
CA ALA A 47 8.51 -22.37 3.20
C ALA A 47 8.80 -23.79 2.68
N SER A 48 7.87 -24.33 1.89
CA SER A 48 8.11 -25.56 1.13
C SER A 48 9.19 -25.31 0.07
N VAL A 49 10.04 -26.30 -0.13
CA VAL A 49 11.09 -26.26 -1.17
C VAL A 49 10.54 -26.91 -2.44
N TYR A 50 10.76 -26.26 -3.58
CA TYR A 50 10.35 -26.72 -4.90
C TYR A 50 11.58 -26.81 -5.80
N ASP A 51 11.57 -27.75 -6.74
CA ASP A 51 12.58 -27.84 -7.78
C ASP A 51 12.34 -26.81 -8.91
N SER A 52 13.22 -26.83 -9.91
CA SER A 52 13.14 -25.91 -11.07
C SER A 52 11.92 -26.16 -11.97
N SER A 53 11.22 -27.28 -11.81
CA SER A 53 9.97 -27.60 -12.52
C SER A 53 8.72 -27.18 -11.76
N GLY A 54 8.88 -26.69 -10.51
CA GLY A 54 7.78 -26.35 -9.61
C GLY A 54 7.24 -27.54 -8.83
N ALA A 55 7.92 -28.71 -8.83
CA ALA A 55 7.54 -29.82 -8.01
C ALA A 55 8.11 -29.71 -6.60
N ARG A 56 7.26 -30.00 -5.59
CA ARG A 56 7.66 -29.96 -4.18
C ARG A 56 8.73 -31.00 -3.88
N LEU A 57 9.78 -30.60 -3.19
CA LEU A 57 10.86 -31.50 -2.79
C LEU A 57 10.56 -32.18 -1.45
N TYR A 58 11.04 -33.44 -1.37
CA TYR A 58 10.93 -34.29 -0.20
C TYR A 58 12.32 -34.85 0.14
N ASP A 59 12.53 -35.17 1.39
CA ASP A 59 13.75 -35.85 1.82
C ASP A 59 13.72 -37.37 1.49
N SER A 60 14.77 -38.11 1.90
CA SER A 60 14.88 -39.57 1.68
C SER A 60 13.78 -40.39 2.36
N ASP A 61 13.16 -39.85 3.39
CA ASP A 61 12.10 -40.51 4.15
C ASP A 61 10.69 -40.06 3.69
N ASN A 62 10.64 -39.37 2.52
CA ASN A 62 9.43 -38.84 1.93
C ASN A 62 8.73 -37.77 2.81
N ALA A 63 9.47 -37.11 3.69
CA ALA A 63 9.00 -35.95 4.43
C ALA A 63 9.23 -34.67 3.61
N ALA A 64 8.26 -33.80 3.60
CA ALA A 64 8.33 -32.56 2.84
C ALA A 64 9.46 -31.65 3.35
N LEU A 65 10.32 -31.20 2.45
CA LEU A 65 11.41 -30.28 2.78
C LEU A 65 10.88 -28.86 3.02
N TYR A 66 11.41 -28.22 4.04
CA TYR A 66 11.13 -26.85 4.42
C TYR A 66 12.44 -26.08 4.62
N VAL A 67 12.42 -24.82 4.27
CA VAL A 67 13.50 -23.87 4.59
C VAL A 67 12.93 -22.76 5.46
N PRO A 68 13.70 -22.19 6.38
CA PRO A 68 13.32 -20.97 7.06
C PRO A 68 13.10 -19.87 6.04
N VAL A 69 11.96 -19.16 6.12
CA VAL A 69 11.60 -18.14 5.11
C VAL A 69 12.40 -16.86 5.32
N ALA A 70 12.61 -16.50 6.55
CA ALA A 70 13.45 -15.40 7.03
C ALA A 70 13.56 -15.55 8.55
N THR A 71 14.51 -14.86 9.17
CA THR A 71 14.53 -14.74 10.62
C THR A 71 13.18 -14.15 11.05
N GLY A 72 12.41 -14.83 11.90
CA GLY A 72 11.06 -14.42 12.32
C GLY A 72 9.91 -14.84 11.40
N GLY A 73 10.15 -15.17 10.13
CA GLY A 73 9.12 -15.63 9.19
C GLY A 73 8.47 -14.52 8.37
N VAL A 74 7.30 -14.83 7.83
CA VAL A 74 6.51 -13.88 7.03
C VAL A 74 5.04 -13.85 7.49
N TYR A 75 4.39 -12.73 7.27
CA TYR A 75 2.94 -12.62 7.25
C TYR A 75 2.48 -12.74 5.81
N ARG A 76 1.85 -13.87 5.47
CA ARG A 76 1.22 -14.05 4.17
C ARG A 76 -0.15 -13.40 4.18
N CYS A 77 -0.29 -12.34 3.40
CA CYS A 77 -1.52 -11.60 3.22
C CYS A 77 -2.18 -12.04 1.92
N TYR A 78 -3.31 -12.71 2.02
CA TYR A 78 -4.10 -13.13 0.88
C TYR A 78 -5.07 -12.04 0.44
N PHE A 79 -5.38 -12.01 -0.85
CA PHE A 79 -6.43 -11.18 -1.42
C PHE A 79 -7.22 -11.98 -2.45
N THR A 80 -8.41 -11.49 -2.82
CA THR A 80 -9.23 -12.13 -3.85
C THR A 80 -8.69 -11.73 -5.22
N ALA A 81 -8.01 -12.65 -5.91
CA ALA A 81 -7.48 -12.41 -7.26
C ALA A 81 -8.57 -12.50 -8.33
N ASP A 82 -9.57 -13.34 -8.12
CA ASP A 82 -10.72 -13.51 -9.00
C ASP A 82 -11.97 -13.78 -8.15
N ASP A 83 -13.01 -12.95 -8.28
CA ASP A 83 -14.30 -13.10 -7.59
C ASP A 83 -15.40 -13.64 -8.52
N GLY A 84 -15.03 -14.03 -9.74
CA GLY A 84 -15.94 -14.50 -10.78
C GLY A 84 -16.51 -13.39 -11.67
N GLU A 85 -16.31 -12.12 -11.30
CA GLU A 85 -16.70 -10.95 -12.09
C GLU A 85 -15.49 -10.09 -12.48
N LYS A 86 -14.48 -10.04 -11.61
CA LYS A 86 -13.27 -9.22 -11.79
C LYS A 86 -12.03 -10.04 -11.44
N ALA A 87 -11.04 -10.00 -12.32
CA ALA A 87 -9.70 -10.54 -12.05
C ALA A 87 -8.76 -9.39 -11.67
N ILE A 88 -8.08 -9.53 -10.52
CA ILE A 88 -7.06 -8.61 -10.05
C ILE A 88 -5.70 -9.27 -10.25
N ILE A 89 -4.89 -8.67 -11.11
CA ILE A 89 -3.50 -9.11 -11.27
C ILE A 89 -2.67 -8.55 -10.10
N ASN A 90 -1.95 -9.43 -9.42
CA ASN A 90 -1.01 -8.99 -8.39
C ASN A 90 0.13 -8.16 -9.02
N GLN A 91 0.15 -6.89 -8.72
CA GLN A 91 1.18 -5.96 -9.23
C GLN A 91 2.30 -5.70 -8.22
N PHE A 92 2.24 -6.29 -7.02
CA PHE A 92 3.36 -6.29 -6.11
C PHE A 92 4.51 -7.11 -6.65
N ALA A 93 5.72 -6.77 -6.24
CA ALA A 93 6.95 -7.49 -6.56
C ALA A 93 7.78 -7.72 -5.29
N ALA A 94 8.61 -8.75 -5.29
CA ALA A 94 9.63 -8.91 -4.26
C ALA A 94 10.56 -7.68 -4.28
N GLY A 95 10.92 -7.19 -3.10
CA GLY A 95 11.66 -5.94 -2.97
C GLY A 95 10.80 -4.72 -2.70
N ASP A 96 9.50 -4.78 -2.96
CA ASP A 96 8.58 -3.69 -2.61
C ASP A 96 8.52 -3.48 -1.09
N MET A 97 8.12 -2.29 -0.72
CA MET A 97 7.70 -1.95 0.64
C MET A 97 6.20 -1.71 0.63
N ALA A 98 5.49 -2.53 1.41
CA ALA A 98 4.03 -2.52 1.51
C ALA A 98 3.59 -1.76 2.75
N GLN A 99 2.73 -0.77 2.58
CA GLN A 99 2.21 0.05 3.67
C GLN A 99 0.70 -0.14 3.82
N CYS A 100 0.27 -0.25 5.07
CA CYS A 100 -1.11 -0.03 5.48
C CYS A 100 -1.16 1.19 6.39
N ARG A 101 -2.03 2.13 6.06
CA ARG A 101 -2.24 3.33 6.85
C ARG A 101 -3.74 3.62 6.93
N GLN A 102 -4.34 3.24 8.04
CA GLN A 102 -5.75 3.51 8.31
C GLN A 102 -5.84 4.40 9.55
N PHE A 103 -6.18 5.66 9.33
CA PHE A 103 -6.47 6.59 10.42
C PHE A 103 -7.96 6.74 10.57
N ASN A 104 -8.44 6.60 11.78
CA ASN A 104 -9.77 7.04 12.11
C ASN A 104 -9.73 8.55 12.38
N ILE A 105 -10.55 9.31 11.65
CA ILE A 105 -10.68 10.76 11.80
C ILE A 105 -11.05 11.17 13.24
N LYS A 106 -11.57 10.24 14.04
CA LYS A 106 -11.94 10.44 15.46
C LYS A 106 -10.82 10.08 16.45
N ALA A 107 -9.64 9.70 16.00
CA ALA A 107 -8.55 9.20 16.85
C ALA A 107 -8.09 10.19 17.94
N GLY A 108 -8.28 11.49 17.73
CA GLY A 108 -7.96 12.50 18.76
C GLY A 108 -9.04 12.73 19.80
N VAL A 109 -10.21 12.09 19.68
CA VAL A 109 -11.39 12.36 20.51
C VAL A 109 -11.83 11.14 21.35
N TYR A 110 -11.42 9.92 20.94
CA TYR A 110 -11.87 8.68 21.56
C TYR A 110 -10.71 7.71 21.81
N GLU A 111 -10.53 7.28 23.03
CA GLU A 111 -9.45 6.37 23.48
C GLU A 111 -9.50 4.96 22.85
N ASN A 112 -10.57 4.58 22.16
CA ASN A 112 -10.80 3.23 21.64
C ASN A 112 -10.78 3.16 20.09
N VAL A 113 -10.11 4.07 19.44
CA VAL A 113 -10.01 4.06 17.99
C VAL A 113 -8.73 3.39 17.56
N ALA A 114 -8.86 2.21 16.98
CA ALA A 114 -7.74 1.47 16.41
C ALA A 114 -7.22 2.16 15.14
N ASN A 115 -6.15 2.90 15.26
CA ASN A 115 -5.32 3.26 14.13
C ASN A 115 -4.51 2.04 13.74
N ARG A 116 -4.42 1.77 12.44
CA ARG A 116 -3.59 0.70 11.93
C ARG A 116 -2.50 1.29 11.08
N TYR A 117 -1.26 0.89 11.39
CA TYR A 117 -0.11 1.35 10.66
C TYR A 117 0.96 0.27 10.60
N TYR A 118 1.44 -0.05 9.42
CA TYR A 118 2.68 -0.77 9.20
C TYR A 118 3.29 -0.43 7.84
N TRP A 119 4.61 -0.54 7.76
CA TRP A 119 5.36 -0.45 6.53
C TRP A 119 6.40 -1.57 6.51
N ARG A 120 6.19 -2.57 5.66
CA ARG A 120 6.91 -3.84 5.70
C ARG A 120 7.46 -4.22 4.35
N TYR A 121 8.59 -4.91 4.37
CA TYR A 121 9.25 -5.44 3.18
C TYR A 121 8.45 -6.60 2.59
N VAL A 122 8.31 -6.63 1.26
CA VAL A 122 7.71 -7.73 0.49
C VAL A 122 8.79 -8.71 0.09
N LEU A 123 8.82 -9.88 0.71
CA LEU A 123 9.80 -10.93 0.45
C LEU A 123 9.47 -11.74 -0.80
N SER A 124 8.20 -12.08 -0.99
CA SER A 124 7.73 -12.85 -2.13
C SER A 124 6.28 -12.52 -2.44
N VAL A 125 5.86 -12.86 -3.65
CA VAL A 125 4.51 -12.65 -4.15
C VAL A 125 4.02 -13.90 -4.85
N GLY A 126 2.72 -14.16 -4.76
CA GLY A 126 2.05 -15.21 -5.51
C GLY A 126 0.87 -14.63 -6.28
N GLU A 127 0.10 -15.47 -6.91
CA GLU A 127 -1.06 -15.07 -7.71
C GLU A 127 -2.09 -14.29 -6.87
N ASN A 128 -2.34 -14.74 -5.63
CA ASN A 128 -3.35 -14.19 -4.73
C ASN A 128 -2.83 -13.86 -3.32
N TYR A 129 -1.51 -13.68 -3.16
CA TYR A 129 -0.93 -13.29 -1.88
C TYR A 129 0.35 -12.48 -2.04
N ILE A 130 0.72 -11.80 -0.97
CA ILE A 130 2.03 -11.19 -0.75
C ILE A 130 2.57 -11.65 0.61
N ASP A 131 3.88 -11.88 0.69
CA ASP A 131 4.58 -12.25 1.91
C ASP A 131 5.32 -11.04 2.49
N LEU A 132 4.82 -10.53 3.60
CA LEU A 132 5.39 -9.41 4.32
C LEU A 132 6.36 -9.89 5.39
N SER A 133 7.56 -9.31 5.45
CA SER A 133 8.55 -9.65 6.47
C SER A 133 8.03 -9.39 7.89
N VAL A 134 8.33 -10.30 8.80
CA VAL A 134 8.08 -10.09 10.25
C VAL A 134 9.08 -9.08 10.81
N ASP A 135 10.35 -9.17 10.42
CA ASP A 135 11.46 -8.41 11.02
C ASP A 135 11.84 -7.16 10.21
N ASP A 136 11.80 -7.25 8.86
CA ASP A 136 12.14 -6.12 8.01
C ASP A 136 10.92 -5.23 7.80
N CYS A 137 10.78 -4.26 8.68
CA CYS A 137 9.69 -3.29 8.70
C CYS A 137 10.12 -2.01 9.41
N GLU A 138 9.33 -0.96 9.25
CA GLU A 138 9.46 0.25 10.06
C GLU A 138 9.20 -0.05 11.53
N GLU A 139 9.94 0.60 12.42
CA GLU A 139 9.74 0.47 13.88
C GLU A 139 8.32 0.88 14.27
N GLY A 140 7.68 0.08 15.11
CA GLY A 140 6.29 0.31 15.53
C GLY A 140 5.23 -0.21 14.55
N SER A 141 5.64 -0.92 13.49
CA SER A 141 4.70 -1.54 12.54
C SER A 141 3.78 -2.56 13.18
N ASP A 142 2.48 -2.40 12.99
CA ASP A 142 1.45 -3.37 13.40
C ASP A 142 1.57 -4.71 12.65
N ILE A 143 0.94 -5.74 13.22
CA ILE A 143 0.75 -7.03 12.55
C ILE A 143 -0.38 -6.89 11.52
N PRO A 144 -0.19 -7.31 10.26
CA PRO A 144 -1.24 -7.30 9.24
C PRO A 144 -2.50 -8.07 9.66
N GLN A 145 -3.67 -7.64 9.22
CA GLN A 145 -4.95 -8.28 9.50
C GLN A 145 -5.84 -8.31 8.26
N ALA A 146 -6.86 -9.18 8.30
CA ALA A 146 -7.92 -9.16 7.29
C ALA A 146 -8.66 -7.81 7.32
N GLY A 147 -8.98 -7.28 6.14
CA GLY A 147 -9.59 -5.97 5.95
C GLY A 147 -8.59 -4.82 5.78
N ASP A 148 -7.28 -5.08 5.94
CA ASP A 148 -6.26 -4.06 5.69
C ASP A 148 -6.18 -3.73 4.20
N LYS A 149 -6.18 -2.44 3.90
CA LYS A 149 -5.84 -1.93 2.56
C LYS A 149 -4.35 -1.70 2.50
N ILE A 150 -3.69 -2.50 1.68
CA ILE A 150 -2.23 -2.53 1.55
C ILE A 150 -1.85 -1.91 0.22
N ILE A 151 -0.99 -0.91 0.24
CA ILE A 151 -0.45 -0.26 -0.95
C ILE A 151 1.04 -0.53 -1.07
N GLN A 152 1.54 -0.56 -2.31
CA GLN A 152 2.97 -0.54 -2.56
C GLN A 152 3.47 0.89 -2.39
N LEU A 153 4.42 1.13 -1.50
CA LEU A 153 5.01 2.44 -1.28
C LEU A 153 6.53 2.34 -1.22
N GLY A 154 7.13 2.33 -2.39
CA GLY A 154 8.56 2.21 -2.57
C GLY A 154 9.05 0.78 -2.80
N ASN A 155 10.34 0.67 -3.10
CA ASN A 155 11.05 -0.59 -3.33
C ASN A 155 12.52 -0.42 -2.92
N LYS A 156 13.11 -1.40 -2.26
CA LYS A 156 14.49 -1.26 -1.74
C LYS A 156 15.56 -1.27 -2.84
N THR A 157 15.28 -1.83 -4.00
CA THR A 157 16.31 -2.10 -5.02
C THR A 157 15.95 -1.62 -6.43
N ASP A 158 14.65 -1.56 -6.78
CA ASP A 158 14.20 -1.17 -8.12
C ASP A 158 13.75 0.30 -8.16
N PRO A 159 14.54 1.21 -8.76
CA PRO A 159 14.18 2.64 -8.87
C PRO A 159 12.89 2.90 -9.63
N ALA A 160 12.48 2.02 -10.55
CA ALA A 160 11.23 2.16 -11.29
C ALA A 160 9.98 2.00 -10.39
N ARG A 161 10.17 1.40 -9.22
CA ARG A 161 9.11 1.15 -8.24
C ARG A 161 9.19 2.03 -6.99
N GLN A 162 10.02 3.06 -7.01
CA GLN A 162 10.27 3.99 -5.90
C GLN A 162 9.50 5.31 -6.03
N ASN A 163 8.37 5.29 -6.74
CA ASN A 163 7.63 6.52 -7.08
C ASN A 163 6.23 6.48 -6.48
N ALA A 164 5.74 7.64 -6.05
CA ALA A 164 4.37 7.84 -5.62
C ALA A 164 3.92 9.28 -5.84
N ILE A 165 2.59 9.50 -5.84
CA ILE A 165 2.00 10.84 -5.77
C ILE A 165 1.15 10.90 -4.51
N LEU A 166 1.40 11.90 -3.68
CA LEU A 166 0.64 12.19 -2.48
C LEU A 166 -0.22 13.45 -2.70
N LEU A 167 -1.51 13.30 -2.52
CA LEU A 167 -2.47 14.39 -2.46
C LEU A 167 -2.94 14.52 -1.02
N SER A 168 -2.75 15.67 -0.39
CA SER A 168 -3.17 15.90 0.98
C SER A 168 -4.04 17.15 1.10
N ALA A 169 -5.18 16.99 1.75
CA ALA A 169 -6.03 18.09 2.18
C ALA A 169 -5.89 18.33 3.70
N TYR A 170 -4.85 17.78 4.32
CA TYR A 170 -4.62 17.74 5.76
C TYR A 170 -3.27 18.34 6.12
N GLY A 171 -3.20 19.06 7.23
CA GLY A 171 -1.97 19.64 7.77
C GLY A 171 -1.84 21.15 7.52
N LEU A 172 -0.77 21.73 8.06
CA LEU A 172 -0.52 23.19 8.02
C LEU A 172 -0.22 23.72 6.62
N THR A 173 0.26 22.85 5.73
CA THR A 173 0.59 23.20 4.34
C THR A 173 -0.46 22.71 3.34
N ALA A 174 -1.60 22.22 3.83
CA ALA A 174 -2.67 21.74 2.97
C ALA A 174 -3.42 22.92 2.27
N PRO A 175 -3.93 22.70 1.05
CA PRO A 175 -3.81 21.48 0.26
C PRO A 175 -2.44 21.36 -0.40
N THR A 176 -1.91 20.11 -0.47
CA THR A 176 -0.62 19.83 -1.12
C THR A 176 -0.70 18.71 -2.14
N ILE A 177 0.13 18.82 -3.17
CA ILE A 177 0.41 17.78 -4.15
C ILE A 177 1.91 17.53 -4.13
N GLN A 178 2.33 16.30 -3.80
CA GLN A 178 3.73 15.93 -3.80
C GLN A 178 3.98 14.80 -4.80
N MET A 179 5.00 14.97 -5.64
CA MET A 179 5.59 13.90 -6.43
C MET A 179 6.79 13.36 -5.68
N LEU A 180 6.75 12.09 -5.31
CA LEU A 180 7.76 11.40 -4.55
C LEU A 180 8.58 10.49 -5.46
N GLN A 181 9.90 10.45 -5.25
CA GLN A 181 10.82 9.57 -5.98
C GLN A 181 11.95 9.10 -5.09
N GLY A 182 12.46 7.90 -5.37
CA GLY A 182 13.56 7.33 -4.61
C GLY A 182 13.12 6.81 -3.24
N ILE A 183 11.89 6.31 -3.11
CA ILE A 183 11.39 5.71 -1.88
C ILE A 183 12.02 4.30 -1.77
N ASP A 184 13.20 4.23 -1.15
CA ASP A 184 14.04 3.03 -0.99
C ASP A 184 14.16 2.56 0.47
N SER A 185 13.52 3.27 1.38
CA SER A 185 13.57 3.07 2.83
C SER A 185 12.25 3.52 3.47
N TYR A 186 12.05 3.16 4.74
CA TYR A 186 10.81 3.45 5.48
C TYR A 186 10.71 4.93 5.89
N THR A 187 10.88 5.83 4.94
CA THR A 187 10.71 7.28 5.13
C THR A 187 10.34 7.97 3.82
N LEU A 188 9.51 8.99 3.93
CA LEU A 188 9.21 9.91 2.83
C LEU A 188 9.99 11.23 2.96
N GLU A 189 10.74 11.40 4.03
CA GLU A 189 11.56 12.58 4.23
C GLU A 189 12.61 12.72 3.12
N GLY A 190 12.65 13.88 2.49
CA GLY A 190 13.56 14.17 1.39
C GLY A 190 13.24 13.44 0.07
N LYS A 191 12.11 12.73 -0.03
CA LYS A 191 11.70 12.01 -1.25
C LYS A 191 10.83 12.85 -2.20
N ALA A 192 10.34 14.01 -1.78
CA ALA A 192 9.63 14.93 -2.65
C ALA A 192 10.59 15.51 -3.71
N VAL A 193 10.28 15.30 -4.98
CA VAL A 193 10.98 15.92 -6.11
C VAL A 193 10.23 17.14 -6.62
N LYS A 194 8.94 17.19 -6.39
CA LYS A 194 8.08 18.34 -6.64
C LYS A 194 7.00 18.41 -5.57
N GLU A 195 6.71 19.62 -5.13
CA GLU A 195 5.64 19.91 -4.19
C GLU A 195 4.92 21.20 -4.59
N GLU A 196 3.60 21.14 -4.61
CA GLU A 196 2.74 22.31 -4.79
C GLU A 196 1.74 22.37 -3.64
N GLY A 197 1.53 23.54 -3.10
CA GLY A 197 0.65 23.70 -1.96
C GLY A 197 0.28 25.13 -1.67
N PHE A 198 -0.44 25.33 -0.57
CA PHE A 198 -0.86 26.63 -0.09
C PHE A 198 -0.32 26.87 1.33
N ASP A 199 0.50 27.87 1.48
CA ASP A 199 1.03 28.28 2.78
C ASP A 199 -0.03 29.07 3.54
N GLN A 200 -0.52 28.51 4.63
CA GLN A 200 -1.56 29.11 5.46
C GLN A 200 -1.07 30.35 6.21
N GLU A 201 0.22 30.48 6.47
CA GLU A 201 0.79 31.62 7.17
C GLU A 201 0.94 32.83 6.25
N THR A 202 1.48 32.61 5.06
CA THR A 202 1.71 33.67 4.06
C THR A 202 0.50 33.92 3.17
N GLN A 203 -0.51 33.02 3.20
CA GLN A 203 -1.70 33.05 2.34
C GLN A 203 -1.34 33.02 0.83
N GLN A 204 -0.29 32.28 0.47
CA GLN A 204 0.21 32.19 -0.89
C GLN A 204 0.35 30.74 -1.37
N PHE A 205 0.11 30.54 -2.66
CA PHE A 205 0.48 29.29 -3.31
C PHE A 205 1.99 29.23 -3.53
N TYR A 206 2.55 28.05 -3.31
CA TYR A 206 3.95 27.76 -3.60
C TYR A 206 4.11 26.55 -4.53
N SER A 207 5.22 26.53 -5.26
CA SER A 207 5.62 25.41 -6.09
C SER A 207 7.13 25.22 -5.91
N ASN A 208 7.52 24.12 -5.30
CA ASN A 208 8.91 23.75 -5.05
C ASN A 208 9.34 22.62 -5.98
N ASN A 209 10.46 22.78 -6.63
CA ASN A 209 11.14 21.76 -7.41
C ASN A 209 12.44 21.39 -6.70
N TYR A 210 12.52 20.18 -6.15
CA TYR A 210 13.69 19.65 -5.47
C TYR A 210 14.55 18.78 -6.40
N GLY A 211 14.00 18.38 -7.54
CA GLY A 211 14.67 17.60 -8.58
C GLY A 211 15.33 18.45 -9.65
N ARG A 212 16.15 17.81 -10.52
CA ARG A 212 16.70 18.48 -11.71
C ARG A 212 15.59 18.73 -12.72
N SER A 213 15.37 20.00 -13.03
CA SER A 213 14.51 20.37 -14.17
C SER A 213 15.19 19.99 -15.49
N TYR A 214 14.56 19.10 -16.25
CA TYR A 214 15.01 18.74 -17.60
C TYR A 214 14.17 19.53 -18.61
N THR A 215 14.73 20.56 -19.20
CA THR A 215 14.12 21.33 -20.30
C THR A 215 14.67 20.86 -21.64
N GLY A 216 14.61 19.58 -21.93
CA GLY A 216 15.06 19.01 -23.19
C GLY A 216 13.88 18.41 -23.96
N SER A 217 13.79 18.69 -25.25
CA SER A 217 12.94 17.91 -26.16
C SER A 217 13.51 16.51 -26.31
N ARG A 218 12.68 15.48 -26.19
CA ARG A 218 13.01 14.12 -26.64
C ARG A 218 12.97 14.06 -28.15
#